data_de2dfef5b2389a84f0a9a5fd6fa3d63a
#
_entry.id   de2dfef5b2389a84f0a9a5fd6fa3d63a
#
_cell.length_a   1.000
_cell.length_b   1.000
_cell.length_c   1.000
_cell.angle_alpha   90.00
_cell.angle_beta   90.00
_cell.angle_gamma   90.00
#
_symmetry.space_group_name_H-M   'P 1'
#
loop_
_entity.id
_entity.type
_entity.pdbx_description
1 polymer ?
#
loop_
_entity_poly.entity_id
_entity_poly.type
_entity_poly.pdbx_seq_one_letter_code
_entity_poly.pdbx_strand_id
1 'polypeptide(L)'
;MSGTFDRLKSPSSVKQYILLELCRFFKDNPLRRPCRFVWCGAEEIGLEGSRHYARSLSPDSLRQIVLNINIDLAGQLIGVNHAVVSAEESLCHILQFLAAHSGIGLTVRQGIFPSDASSFADVGIPAVTLYRTGVGGHSRKDTACLLHPLALQKTYDLALELTRYLGDSMVFPVSRAIPENVRQPLNDYFARTAGS
;
A
#
# COMPACT_ATOMS: atom_id res chain seq x y z
N MET A 1 -1.18 -18.18 -16.56
CA MET A 1 -1.71 -17.67 -15.26
C MET A 1 -2.94 -18.42 -14.72
N SER A 2 -3.40 -19.51 -15.32
CA SER A 2 -4.66 -20.19 -14.92
C SER A 2 -4.59 -21.05 -13.66
N GLY A 3 -3.43 -21.45 -13.19
CA GLY A 3 -3.31 -22.39 -12.05
C GLY A 3 -3.20 -21.77 -10.65
N THR A 4 -3.09 -20.44 -10.53
CA THR A 4 -2.83 -19.77 -9.24
C THR A 4 -4.11 -19.26 -8.57
N PHE A 5 -5.18 -19.05 -9.34
CA PHE A 5 -6.42 -18.45 -8.83
C PHE A 5 -7.22 -19.38 -7.90
N ASP A 6 -7.11 -20.70 -8.07
CA ASP A 6 -7.87 -21.68 -7.25
C ASP A 6 -7.46 -21.71 -5.76
N ARG A 7 -6.37 -21.04 -5.40
CA ARG A 7 -5.87 -20.98 -4.02
C ARG A 7 -6.20 -19.69 -3.27
N LEU A 8 -6.84 -18.73 -3.95
CA LEU A 8 -7.23 -17.45 -3.33
C LEU A 8 -8.48 -17.64 -2.48
N LYS A 9 -8.37 -17.43 -1.18
CA LYS A 9 -9.47 -17.66 -0.23
C LYS A 9 -10.37 -16.44 -0.04
N SER A 10 -9.87 -15.22 -0.18
CA SER A 10 -10.62 -13.97 -0.01
C SER A 10 -9.93 -12.76 -0.62
N PRO A 11 -10.63 -11.66 -0.94
CA PRO A 11 -10.05 -10.38 -1.34
C PRO A 11 -9.00 -9.82 -0.38
N SER A 12 -9.15 -10.00 0.91
CA SER A 12 -8.14 -9.58 1.91
C SER A 12 -6.84 -10.38 1.83
N SER A 13 -6.86 -11.64 1.37
CA SER A 13 -5.65 -12.46 1.18
C SER A 13 -4.90 -12.19 -0.12
N VAL A 14 -5.51 -11.48 -1.06
CA VAL A 14 -4.97 -11.26 -2.41
C VAL A 14 -3.77 -10.33 -2.43
N LYS A 15 -3.67 -9.38 -1.49
CA LYS A 15 -2.52 -8.50 -1.36
C LYS A 15 -1.19 -9.26 -1.32
N GLN A 16 -1.17 -10.44 -0.71
CA GLN A 16 0.02 -11.28 -0.61
C GLN A 16 0.52 -11.76 -1.98
N TYR A 17 -0.38 -12.09 -2.89
CA TYR A 17 -0.02 -12.55 -4.25
C TYR A 17 0.52 -11.41 -5.10
N ILE A 18 -0.08 -10.22 -5.00
CA ILE A 18 0.44 -9.03 -5.69
C ILE A 18 1.86 -8.73 -5.23
N LEU A 19 2.11 -8.74 -3.91
CA LEU A 19 3.45 -8.55 -3.36
C LEU A 19 4.44 -9.61 -3.84
N LEU A 20 4.02 -10.89 -3.92
CA LEU A 20 4.87 -11.98 -4.39
C LEU A 20 5.23 -11.80 -5.87
N GLU A 21 4.29 -11.42 -6.72
CA GLU A 21 4.55 -11.17 -8.14
C GLU A 21 5.44 -9.94 -8.35
N LEU A 22 5.25 -8.87 -7.57
CA LEU A 22 6.16 -7.72 -7.56
C LEU A 22 7.58 -8.12 -7.11
N CYS A 23 7.69 -8.95 -6.06
CA CYS A 23 8.97 -9.46 -5.59
C CYS A 23 9.70 -10.28 -6.68
N ARG A 24 8.98 -11.13 -7.40
CA ARG A 24 9.52 -11.90 -8.54
C ARG A 24 9.98 -10.97 -9.66
N PHE A 25 9.14 -10.02 -10.03
CA PHE A 25 9.49 -9.06 -11.08
C PHE A 25 10.76 -8.27 -10.75
N PHE A 26 10.87 -7.71 -9.55
CA PHE A 26 12.03 -6.90 -9.16
C PHE A 26 13.28 -7.71 -8.82
N LYS A 27 13.17 -9.01 -8.61
CA LYS A 27 14.32 -9.91 -8.54
C LYS A 27 15.06 -9.94 -9.88
N ASP A 28 14.31 -10.00 -10.99
CA ASP A 28 14.86 -10.08 -12.34
C ASP A 28 15.09 -8.69 -12.98
N ASN A 29 14.45 -7.65 -12.42
CA ASN A 29 14.52 -6.26 -12.87
C ASN A 29 14.88 -5.35 -11.68
N PRO A 30 16.14 -5.37 -11.21
CA PRO A 30 16.55 -4.63 -10.03
C PRO A 30 16.44 -3.12 -10.26
N LEU A 31 15.95 -2.41 -9.26
CA LEU A 31 15.84 -0.96 -9.26
C LEU A 31 17.13 -0.29 -8.76
N ARG A 32 17.30 0.96 -9.10
CA ARG A 32 18.37 1.81 -8.54
C ARG A 32 18.29 1.88 -7.00
N ARG A 33 17.08 1.95 -6.43
CA ARG A 33 16.83 1.86 -4.99
C ARG A 33 16.29 0.48 -4.64
N PRO A 34 16.88 -0.21 -3.66
CA PRO A 34 16.41 -1.53 -3.28
C PRO A 34 15.00 -1.49 -2.69
N CYS A 35 14.18 -2.48 -3.04
CA CYS A 35 12.88 -2.71 -2.42
C CYS A 35 12.99 -3.76 -1.31
N ARG A 36 12.25 -3.52 -0.22
CA ARG A 36 12.03 -4.51 0.83
C ARG A 36 10.56 -4.89 0.84
N PHE A 37 10.28 -6.17 0.71
CA PHE A 37 8.93 -6.71 0.79
C PHE A 37 8.66 -7.19 2.21
N VAL A 38 7.55 -6.76 2.79
CA VAL A 38 7.18 -7.08 4.18
C VAL A 38 5.75 -7.60 4.18
N TRP A 39 5.54 -8.76 4.77
CA TRP A 39 4.23 -9.35 5.01
C TRP A 39 3.91 -9.20 6.49
N CYS A 40 3.03 -8.26 6.81
CA CYS A 40 2.59 -8.03 8.18
C CYS A 40 1.41 -8.93 8.53
N GLY A 41 1.43 -9.49 9.74
CA GLY A 41 0.30 -10.19 10.33
C GLY A 41 -0.46 -9.30 11.32
N ALA A 42 -1.59 -9.80 11.82
CA ALA A 42 -2.36 -9.16 12.89
C ALA A 42 -2.80 -7.72 12.58
N GLU A 43 -3.12 -7.44 11.31
CA GLU A 43 -3.58 -6.12 10.87
C GLU A 43 -4.95 -5.79 11.48
N GLU A 44 -5.89 -6.74 11.45
CA GLU A 44 -7.28 -6.59 11.92
C GLU A 44 -7.41 -6.38 13.44
N ILE A 45 -6.36 -6.67 14.21
CA ILE A 45 -6.34 -6.52 15.68
C ILE A 45 -5.49 -5.34 16.16
N GLY A 46 -5.36 -4.31 15.33
CA GLY A 46 -4.68 -3.06 15.70
C GLY A 46 -3.33 -2.84 15.04
N LEU A 47 -3.10 -3.39 13.85
CA LEU A 47 -1.87 -3.21 13.07
C LEU A 47 -0.62 -3.73 13.79
N GLU A 48 -0.77 -4.76 14.65
CA GLU A 48 0.30 -5.19 15.58
C GLU A 48 1.59 -5.60 14.87
N GLY A 49 1.50 -6.33 13.75
CA GLY A 49 2.68 -6.75 12.99
C GLY A 49 3.45 -5.58 12.39
N SER A 50 2.78 -4.66 11.74
CA SER A 50 3.41 -3.48 11.13
C SER A 50 3.93 -2.49 12.16
N ARG A 51 3.20 -2.29 13.27
CA ARG A 51 3.65 -1.45 14.40
C ARG A 51 4.94 -2.00 15.03
N HIS A 52 4.94 -3.31 15.33
CA HIS A 52 6.12 -3.96 15.87
C HIS A 52 7.30 -3.84 14.91
N TYR A 53 7.10 -4.16 13.64
CA TYR A 53 8.14 -4.04 12.62
C TYR A 53 8.67 -2.62 12.49
N ALA A 54 7.80 -1.63 12.31
CA ALA A 54 8.20 -0.23 12.13
C ALA A 54 8.98 0.31 13.34
N ARG A 55 8.56 -0.02 14.55
CA ARG A 55 9.23 0.39 15.79
C ARG A 55 10.53 -0.37 16.10
N SER A 56 10.71 -1.56 15.53
CA SER A 56 11.95 -2.34 15.67
C SER A 56 13.08 -1.87 14.74
N LEU A 57 12.77 -1.01 13.77
CA LEU A 57 13.76 -0.48 12.84
C LEU A 57 14.79 0.41 13.56
N SER A 58 16.06 0.17 13.28
CA SER A 58 17.13 1.04 13.79
C SER A 58 17.01 2.45 13.22
N PRO A 59 17.55 3.49 13.88
CA PRO A 59 17.56 4.84 13.34
C PRO A 59 18.20 4.94 11.94
N ASP A 60 19.21 4.11 11.65
CA ASP A 60 19.83 4.04 10.32
C ASP A 60 18.90 3.44 9.28
N SER A 61 18.22 2.36 9.61
CA SER A 61 17.22 1.76 8.74
C SER A 61 16.06 2.70 8.46
N LEU A 62 15.57 3.39 9.49
CA LEU A 62 14.54 4.41 9.35
C LEU A 62 14.97 5.52 8.38
N ARG A 63 16.22 5.99 8.45
CA ARG A 63 16.73 7.03 7.54
C ARG A 63 16.82 6.56 6.08
N GLN A 64 17.06 5.29 5.85
CA GLN A 64 17.21 4.72 4.51
C GLN A 64 15.86 4.46 3.81
N ILE A 65 14.80 4.22 4.57
CA ILE A 65 13.46 3.96 3.98
C ILE A 65 12.85 5.30 3.59
N VAL A 66 12.62 5.49 2.30
CA VAL A 66 12.11 6.74 1.73
C VAL A 66 10.59 6.75 1.53
N LEU A 67 9.99 5.58 1.38
CA LEU A 67 8.54 5.43 1.19
C LEU A 67 8.08 4.01 1.58
N ASN A 68 6.90 3.90 2.15
CA ASN A 68 6.14 2.66 2.26
C ASN A 68 5.01 2.67 1.24
N ILE A 69 4.90 1.60 0.45
CA ILE A 69 3.77 1.36 -0.45
C ILE A 69 3.01 0.15 0.12
N ASN A 70 1.85 0.39 0.66
CA ASN A 70 0.95 -0.62 1.17
C ASN A 70 -0.11 -0.98 0.15
N ILE A 71 -0.39 -2.27 -0.02
CA ILE A 71 -1.49 -2.77 -0.82
C ILE A 71 -2.47 -3.42 0.14
N ASP A 72 -3.67 -2.91 0.13
CA ASP A 72 -4.77 -3.45 0.92
C ASP A 72 -5.85 -4.03 0.00
N LEU A 73 -7.06 -4.15 0.44
CA LEU A 73 -8.19 -4.71 -0.28
C LEU A 73 -8.05 -4.59 -1.81
N ALA A 74 -7.96 -5.72 -2.53
CA ALA A 74 -7.73 -5.72 -3.97
C ALA A 74 -8.56 -6.82 -4.66
N GLY A 75 -8.73 -6.71 -5.97
CA GLY A 75 -9.19 -7.82 -6.80
C GLY A 75 -10.69 -7.90 -7.02
N GLN A 76 -11.54 -7.15 -6.35
CA GLN A 76 -12.97 -7.15 -6.62
C GLN A 76 -13.27 -6.48 -7.96
N LEU A 77 -14.08 -7.14 -8.83
CA LEU A 77 -14.42 -6.60 -10.15
C LEU A 77 -15.21 -5.29 -10.05
N ILE A 78 -16.23 -5.27 -9.21
CA ILE A 78 -17.05 -4.09 -8.96
C ILE A 78 -16.41 -3.28 -7.83
N GLY A 79 -15.98 -2.06 -8.15
CA GLY A 79 -15.34 -1.19 -7.17
C GLY A 79 -14.49 -0.10 -7.81
N VAL A 80 -13.97 0.80 -6.99
CA VAL A 80 -13.14 1.94 -7.38
C VAL A 80 -11.76 1.79 -6.76
N ASN A 81 -10.71 2.09 -7.54
CA ASN A 81 -9.36 2.12 -7.01
C ASN A 81 -9.12 3.44 -6.27
N HIS A 82 -8.49 3.34 -5.13
CA HIS A 82 -8.13 4.46 -4.28
C HIS A 82 -6.66 4.42 -3.91
N ALA A 83 -6.09 5.60 -3.72
CA ALA A 83 -4.81 5.80 -3.06
C ALA A 83 -4.99 6.82 -1.92
N VAL A 84 -4.60 6.44 -0.70
CA VAL A 84 -4.54 7.36 0.44
C VAL A 84 -3.09 7.61 0.78
N VAL A 85 -2.70 8.87 0.72
CA VAL A 85 -1.32 9.33 0.78
C VAL A 85 -1.05 9.96 2.15
N SER A 86 -0.28 9.27 2.97
CA SER A 86 0.27 9.78 4.23
C SER A 86 1.67 10.37 4.00
N ALA A 87 1.72 11.34 3.09
CA ALA A 87 2.94 12.04 2.65
C ALA A 87 2.55 13.41 2.07
N GLU A 88 3.53 14.14 1.53
CA GLU A 88 3.27 15.38 0.82
C GLU A 88 2.45 15.21 -0.46
N GLU A 89 1.79 16.28 -0.89
CA GLU A 89 0.87 16.32 -2.02
C GLU A 89 1.54 15.93 -3.36
N SER A 90 2.84 16.13 -3.49
CA SER A 90 3.62 15.72 -4.66
C SER A 90 3.42 14.24 -5.01
N LEU A 91 3.28 13.36 -4.01
CA LEU A 91 2.99 11.94 -4.23
C LEU A 91 1.57 11.73 -4.78
N CYS A 92 0.60 12.57 -4.40
CA CYS A 92 -0.75 12.52 -4.98
C CYS A 92 -0.71 12.80 -6.48
N HIS A 93 0.03 13.83 -6.91
CA HIS A 93 0.17 14.20 -8.32
C HIS A 93 0.88 13.11 -9.13
N ILE A 94 1.94 12.51 -8.58
CA ILE A 94 2.63 11.38 -9.21
C ILE A 94 1.66 10.21 -9.43
N LEU A 95 0.87 9.85 -8.42
CA LEU A 95 -0.10 8.76 -8.52
C LEU A 95 -1.18 9.04 -9.58
N GLN A 96 -1.71 10.26 -9.59
CA GLN A 96 -2.70 10.67 -10.60
C GLN A 96 -2.14 10.59 -12.01
N PHE A 97 -0.92 11.07 -12.21
CA PHE A 97 -0.23 11.01 -13.50
C PHE A 97 -0.02 9.55 -13.95
N LEU A 98 0.55 8.70 -13.10
CA LEU A 98 0.83 7.31 -13.44
C LEU A 98 -0.45 6.51 -13.71
N ALA A 99 -1.50 6.72 -12.92
CA ALA A 99 -2.79 6.07 -13.13
C ALA A 99 -3.42 6.50 -14.47
N ALA A 100 -3.41 7.80 -14.77
CA ALA A 100 -3.93 8.32 -16.05
C ALA A 100 -3.11 7.78 -17.24
N HIS A 101 -1.78 7.75 -17.14
CA HIS A 101 -0.89 7.18 -18.16
C HIS A 101 -1.18 5.70 -18.44
N SER A 102 -1.48 4.94 -17.39
CA SER A 102 -1.80 3.51 -17.48
C SER A 102 -3.29 3.22 -17.78
N GLY A 103 -4.11 4.24 -17.99
CA GLY A 103 -5.55 4.07 -18.22
C GLY A 103 -6.29 3.46 -17.01
N ILE A 104 -5.81 3.72 -15.79
CA ILE A 104 -6.39 3.21 -14.54
C ILE A 104 -7.15 4.36 -13.87
N GLY A 105 -8.47 4.18 -13.68
CA GLY A 105 -9.25 5.10 -12.86
C GLY A 105 -8.80 4.99 -11.39
N LEU A 106 -8.36 6.10 -10.80
CA LEU A 106 -7.84 6.18 -9.44
C LEU A 106 -8.35 7.43 -8.73
N THR A 107 -8.93 7.26 -7.56
CA THR A 107 -9.23 8.37 -6.64
C THR A 107 -8.07 8.52 -5.66
N VAL A 108 -7.41 9.67 -5.68
CA VAL A 108 -6.27 9.96 -4.80
C VAL A 108 -6.67 11.00 -3.78
N ARG A 109 -6.34 10.78 -2.52
CA ARG A 109 -6.50 11.77 -1.45
C ARG A 109 -5.32 11.75 -0.49
N GLN A 110 -4.96 12.90 0.04
CA GLN A 110 -4.03 13.01 1.17
C GLN A 110 -4.78 12.74 2.48
N GLY A 111 -4.13 12.06 3.43
CA GLY A 111 -4.70 11.75 4.73
C GLY A 111 -4.21 10.41 5.28
N ILE A 112 -4.98 9.84 6.19
CA ILE A 112 -4.72 8.51 6.76
C ILE A 112 -5.78 7.51 6.30
N PHE A 113 -5.38 6.25 6.28
CA PHE A 113 -6.24 5.09 6.13
C PHE A 113 -5.79 4.05 7.16
N PRO A 114 -6.70 3.53 8.02
CA PRO A 114 -6.36 2.51 9.01
C PRO A 114 -5.84 1.24 8.33
N SER A 115 -4.54 1.16 8.14
CA SER A 115 -3.83 0.05 7.46
C SER A 115 -2.37 0.02 7.91
N ASP A 116 -1.64 -1.00 7.50
CA ASP A 116 -0.21 -1.14 7.81
C ASP A 116 0.62 0.11 7.46
N ALA A 117 0.23 0.88 6.42
CA ALA A 117 0.88 2.14 6.05
C ALA A 117 0.90 3.17 7.19
N SER A 118 -0.15 3.21 8.03
CA SER A 118 -0.21 4.13 9.16
C SER A 118 0.90 3.88 10.17
N SER A 119 1.30 2.63 10.38
CA SER A 119 2.41 2.28 11.29
C SER A 119 3.76 2.82 10.82
N PHE A 120 3.98 2.88 9.50
CA PHE A 120 5.18 3.47 8.92
C PHE A 120 5.13 5.00 8.97
N ALA A 121 3.96 5.60 8.72
CA ALA A 121 3.78 7.04 8.84
C ALA A 121 3.97 7.52 10.30
N ASP A 122 3.58 6.72 11.29
CA ASP A 122 3.78 7.01 12.72
C ASP A 122 5.27 7.21 13.07
N VAL A 123 6.14 6.39 12.52
CA VAL A 123 7.60 6.50 12.70
C VAL A 123 8.28 7.47 11.70
N GLY A 124 7.50 8.27 10.97
CA GLY A 124 8.01 9.33 10.08
C GLY A 124 8.43 8.85 8.69
N ILE A 125 7.99 7.68 8.24
CA ILE A 125 8.19 7.20 6.89
C ILE A 125 6.98 7.59 6.06
N PRO A 126 7.12 8.40 4.98
CA PRO A 126 6.03 8.67 4.04
C PRO A 126 5.38 7.37 3.57
N ALA A 127 4.06 7.34 3.44
CA ALA A 127 3.36 6.11 3.11
C ALA A 127 2.19 6.36 2.16
N VAL A 128 1.85 5.32 1.40
CA VAL A 128 0.63 5.28 0.58
C VAL A 128 -0.04 3.94 0.72
N THR A 129 -1.36 3.95 0.87
CA THR A 129 -2.18 2.73 0.77
C THR A 129 -2.93 2.73 -0.54
N LEU A 130 -2.66 1.71 -1.37
CA LEU A 130 -3.42 1.39 -2.57
C LEU A 130 -4.49 0.36 -2.18
N TYR A 131 -5.75 0.69 -2.42
CA TYR A 131 -6.84 -0.22 -2.12
C TYR A 131 -7.97 -0.08 -3.15
N ARG A 132 -8.84 -1.08 -3.18
CA ARG A 132 -10.02 -1.07 -4.04
C ARG A 132 -11.25 -1.25 -3.18
N THR A 133 -12.16 -0.27 -3.21
CA THR A 133 -13.49 -0.44 -2.61
C THR A 133 -14.24 -1.51 -3.38
N GLY A 134 -15.05 -2.27 -2.66
CA GLY A 134 -15.86 -3.33 -3.25
C GLY A 134 -17.03 -3.68 -2.34
N VAL A 135 -17.80 -4.68 -2.74
CA VAL A 135 -18.97 -5.15 -1.99
C VAL A 135 -18.51 -6.19 -0.96
N GLY A 136 -18.83 -5.96 0.30
CA GLY A 136 -18.70 -6.97 1.35
C GLY A 136 -17.35 -7.10 2.02
N GLY A 137 -16.44 -6.12 1.88
CA GLY A 137 -15.22 -6.06 2.69
C GLY A 137 -15.51 -6.13 4.18
N HIS A 138 -14.67 -6.85 4.95
CA HIS A 138 -14.85 -7.13 6.39
C HIS A 138 -16.18 -7.82 6.76
N SER A 139 -16.74 -8.60 5.83
CA SER A 139 -17.98 -9.36 6.07
C SER A 139 -17.86 -10.81 5.62
N ARG A 140 -18.83 -11.65 5.98
CA ARG A 140 -18.94 -13.04 5.48
C ARG A 140 -19.09 -13.14 3.95
N LYS A 141 -19.33 -12.02 3.28
CA LYS A 141 -19.40 -11.93 1.80
C LYS A 141 -18.04 -11.71 1.14
N ASP A 142 -16.98 -11.53 1.93
CA ASP A 142 -15.61 -11.42 1.43
C ASP A 142 -15.10 -12.80 1.00
N THR A 143 -15.49 -13.21 -0.19
CA THR A 143 -15.23 -14.54 -0.73
C THR A 143 -14.49 -14.47 -2.06
N ALA A 144 -13.77 -15.54 -2.39
CA ALA A 144 -12.99 -15.65 -3.62
C ALA A 144 -13.81 -15.44 -4.91
N CYS A 145 -15.12 -15.68 -4.88
CA CYS A 145 -15.98 -15.47 -6.05
C CYS A 145 -16.12 -13.99 -6.47
N LEU A 146 -15.76 -13.05 -5.60
CA LEU A 146 -15.72 -11.62 -5.91
C LEU A 146 -14.42 -11.19 -6.61
N LEU A 147 -13.43 -12.07 -6.64
CA LEU A 147 -12.13 -11.77 -7.25
C LEU A 147 -12.20 -11.88 -8.78
N HIS A 148 -11.55 -10.94 -9.45
CA HIS A 148 -11.46 -10.95 -10.90
C HIS A 148 -10.04 -10.60 -11.36
N PRO A 149 -9.46 -11.34 -12.31
CA PRO A 149 -8.11 -11.13 -12.81
C PRO A 149 -7.82 -9.70 -13.27
N LEU A 150 -8.75 -9.05 -13.97
CA LEU A 150 -8.58 -7.66 -14.44
C LEU A 150 -8.44 -6.66 -13.30
N ALA A 151 -9.17 -6.87 -12.19
CA ALA A 151 -9.07 -5.97 -11.05
C ALA A 151 -7.76 -6.15 -10.31
N LEU A 152 -7.28 -7.39 -10.18
CA LEU A 152 -5.95 -7.72 -9.64
C LEU A 152 -4.84 -7.12 -10.48
N GLN A 153 -4.94 -7.30 -11.81
CA GLN A 153 -3.95 -6.78 -12.75
C GLN A 153 -3.82 -5.26 -12.61
N LYS A 154 -4.93 -4.52 -12.52
CA LYS A 154 -4.89 -3.05 -12.37
C LYS A 154 -4.19 -2.60 -11.08
N THR A 155 -4.42 -3.30 -9.96
CA THR A 155 -3.72 -2.99 -8.71
C THR A 155 -2.24 -3.32 -8.81
N TYR A 156 -1.89 -4.46 -9.43
CA TYR A 156 -0.52 -4.84 -9.71
C TYR A 156 0.19 -3.82 -10.60
N ASP A 157 -0.43 -3.44 -11.72
CA ASP A 157 0.14 -2.49 -12.69
C ASP A 157 0.41 -1.13 -12.04
N LEU A 158 -0.53 -0.62 -11.25
CA LEU A 158 -0.36 0.64 -10.54
C LEU A 158 0.78 0.58 -9.52
N ALA A 159 0.84 -0.50 -8.73
CA ALA A 159 1.90 -0.69 -7.75
C ALA A 159 3.27 -0.87 -8.43
N LEU A 160 3.32 -1.61 -9.55
CA LEU A 160 4.52 -1.80 -10.35
C LEU A 160 5.04 -0.48 -10.91
N GLU A 161 4.18 0.29 -11.58
CA GLU A 161 4.56 1.57 -12.20
C GLU A 161 5.00 2.59 -11.14
N LEU A 162 4.30 2.69 -10.02
CA LEU A 162 4.70 3.55 -8.91
C LEU A 162 6.09 3.15 -8.37
N THR A 163 6.28 1.86 -8.13
CA THR A 163 7.55 1.33 -7.58
C THR A 163 8.71 1.56 -8.54
N ARG A 164 8.51 1.32 -9.84
CA ARG A 164 9.52 1.58 -10.88
C ARG A 164 9.85 3.07 -10.99
N TYR A 165 8.84 3.91 -11.15
CA TYR A 165 9.02 5.36 -11.30
C TYR A 165 9.82 5.95 -10.14
N LEU A 166 9.47 5.59 -8.92
CA LEU A 166 10.16 6.08 -7.73
C LEU A 166 11.50 5.38 -7.49
N GLY A 167 11.56 4.07 -7.70
CA GLY A 167 12.75 3.25 -7.44
C GLY A 167 13.90 3.54 -8.40
N ASP A 168 13.62 3.91 -9.64
CA ASP A 168 14.62 4.24 -10.67
C ASP A 168 14.94 5.73 -10.76
N SER A 169 14.21 6.59 -10.03
CA SER A 169 14.44 8.04 -10.06
C SER A 169 15.86 8.39 -9.61
N MET A 170 16.55 9.30 -10.32
CA MET A 170 17.89 9.78 -9.94
C MET A 170 17.82 10.53 -8.60
N VAL A 171 16.86 11.45 -8.49
CA VAL A 171 16.51 12.15 -7.26
C VAL A 171 15.13 11.66 -6.82
N PHE A 172 15.00 11.29 -5.56
CA PHE A 172 13.70 10.83 -5.05
C PHE A 172 12.73 12.01 -5.00
N PRO A 173 11.58 11.93 -5.71
CA PRO A 173 10.74 13.11 -5.94
C PRO A 173 9.75 13.41 -4.81
N VAL A 174 9.73 12.61 -3.74
CA VAL A 174 8.82 12.77 -2.59
C VAL A 174 9.64 13.17 -1.38
N SER A 175 9.26 14.28 -0.74
CA SER A 175 9.86 14.71 0.51
C SER A 175 9.58 13.71 1.63
N ARG A 176 10.54 13.55 2.54
CA ARG A 176 10.41 12.71 3.71
C ARG A 176 9.66 13.40 4.86
N ALA A 177 8.71 14.23 4.55
CA ALA A 177 7.89 14.93 5.53
C ALA A 177 6.50 14.31 5.61
N ILE A 178 5.95 14.22 6.81
CA ILE A 178 4.55 13.93 7.06
C ILE A 178 3.89 15.30 7.38
N PRO A 179 3.03 15.82 6.49
CA PRO A 179 2.38 17.11 6.70
C PRO A 179 1.49 17.12 7.95
N GLU A 180 1.30 18.30 8.54
CA GLU A 180 0.56 18.43 9.81
C GLU A 180 -0.91 17.98 9.68
N ASN A 181 -1.54 18.25 8.55
CA ASN A 181 -2.90 17.77 8.24
C ASN A 181 -3.02 16.25 8.12
N VAL A 182 -1.90 15.53 8.06
CA VAL A 182 -1.81 14.07 8.13
C VAL A 182 -1.36 13.63 9.52
N ARG A 183 -0.39 14.34 10.09
CA ARG A 183 0.21 14.03 11.40
C ARG A 183 -0.82 14.05 12.53
N GLN A 184 -1.64 15.10 12.58
CA GLN A 184 -2.64 15.22 13.63
C GLN A 184 -3.67 14.08 13.62
N PRO A 185 -4.36 13.75 12.50
CA PRO A 185 -5.25 12.60 12.43
C PRO A 185 -4.57 11.26 12.75
N LEU A 186 -3.27 11.12 12.41
CA LEU A 186 -2.51 9.91 12.69
C LEU A 186 -2.27 9.73 14.20
N ASN A 187 -1.89 10.80 14.89
CA ASN A 187 -1.74 10.82 16.34
C ASN A 187 -3.06 10.49 17.04
N ASP A 188 -4.17 11.09 16.59
CA ASP A 188 -5.51 10.84 17.13
C ASP A 188 -5.96 9.39 16.92
N TYR A 189 -5.61 8.79 15.78
CA TYR A 189 -5.89 7.38 15.51
C TYR A 189 -5.16 6.47 16.50
N PHE A 190 -3.85 6.64 16.67
CA PHE A 190 -3.06 5.78 17.56
C PHE A 190 -3.34 6.04 19.05
N ALA A 191 -3.71 7.25 19.44
CA ALA A 191 -4.13 7.53 20.81
C ALA A 191 -5.42 6.75 21.18
N ARG A 192 -6.38 6.66 20.26
CA ARG A 192 -7.63 5.89 20.46
C ARG A 192 -7.41 4.39 20.52
N THR A 193 -6.52 3.86 19.66
CA THR A 193 -6.25 2.41 19.59
C THR A 193 -5.31 1.91 20.71
N ALA A 194 -4.59 2.79 21.39
CA ALA A 194 -3.73 2.42 22.53
C ALA A 194 -4.51 2.26 23.83
N GLY A 195 -5.77 2.71 23.91
CA GLY A 195 -6.64 2.63 25.10
C GLY A 195 -7.69 1.53 25.04
N SER A 196 -7.72 0.73 23.97
CA SER A 196 -8.62 -0.40 23.80
C SER A 196 -7.85 -1.73 23.92
#